data_0e8b104a2deb7aebc3304e69f249621d
#
_entry.id   0e8b104a2deb7aebc3304e69f249621d
#
_cell.length_a   1.000
_cell.length_b   1.000
_cell.length_c   1.000
_cell.angle_alpha   90.00
_cell.angle_beta   90.00
_cell.angle_gamma   90.00
#
_symmetry.space_group_name_H-M   'P 1'
#
loop_
_entity.id
_entity.type
_entity.pdbx_description
1 polymer ?
#
loop_
_entity_poly.entity_id
_entity_poly.type
_entity_poly.pdbx_seq_one_letter_code
_entity_poly.pdbx_strand_id
1 'polypeptide(L)'
;MIVQGRCQCDQVNYEFDTEKIISAHHCHCKDCQRSTGSGKATIIYIANKNLKLNGELKFYGKKGTTGMTVKRGFCENCGSGVMSYPREIPLLRFIKAGTLDDSSWLKIDSTFFTKSARDWDAPNEDIKCYEGNPDIMTNIKSVIKAL
;
A
#
# COMPACT_ATOMS: atom_id res chain seq x y z
N MET A 1 1.15 -10.56 -16.21
CA MET A 1 0.21 -9.59 -16.83
C MET A 1 0.62 -8.18 -16.43
N ILE A 2 0.82 -7.31 -17.41
CA ILE A 2 1.14 -5.90 -17.13
C ILE A 2 -0.14 -5.14 -16.81
N VAL A 3 -0.13 -4.43 -15.70
CA VAL A 3 -1.25 -3.60 -15.25
C VAL A 3 -0.80 -2.15 -15.08
N GLN A 4 -1.75 -1.23 -15.17
CA GLN A 4 -1.51 0.20 -15.09
C GLN A 4 -2.39 0.85 -14.04
N GLY A 5 -1.90 1.95 -13.50
CA GLY A 5 -2.65 2.80 -12.60
C GLY A 5 -2.24 4.26 -12.73
N ARG A 6 -3.01 5.15 -12.13
CA ARG A 6 -2.81 6.59 -12.26
C ARG A 6 -3.50 7.39 -11.17
N CYS A 7 -3.08 8.63 -11.00
CA CYS A 7 -3.83 9.62 -10.23
C CYS A 7 -5.03 10.16 -11.03
N GLN A 8 -5.91 10.93 -10.40
CA GLN A 8 -7.13 11.43 -11.06
C GLN A 8 -6.85 12.31 -12.27
N CYS A 9 -5.78 13.11 -12.25
CA CYS A 9 -5.45 14.02 -13.34
C CYS A 9 -4.51 13.42 -14.40
N ASP A 10 -4.06 12.19 -14.20
CA ASP A 10 -3.13 11.46 -15.07
C ASP A 10 -1.72 12.04 -15.20
N GLN A 11 -1.36 13.04 -14.40
CA GLN A 11 0.03 13.53 -14.37
C GLN A 11 1.01 12.51 -13.77
N VAL A 12 0.50 11.62 -12.92
CA VAL A 12 1.27 10.51 -12.36
C VAL A 12 0.61 9.22 -12.79
N ASN A 13 1.38 8.35 -13.44
CA ASN A 13 0.91 7.03 -13.84
C ASN A 13 2.05 6.02 -13.66
N TYR A 14 1.69 4.75 -13.61
CA TYR A 14 2.66 3.68 -13.38
C TYR A 14 2.19 2.38 -14.03
N GLU A 15 3.14 1.46 -14.20
CA GLU A 15 2.85 0.09 -14.63
C GLU A 15 3.75 -0.90 -13.89
N PHE A 16 3.27 -2.12 -13.74
CA PHE A 16 4.05 -3.24 -13.22
C PHE A 16 3.47 -4.58 -13.70
N ASP A 17 4.27 -5.64 -13.55
CA ASP A 17 3.82 -7.01 -13.82
C ASP A 17 3.23 -7.61 -12.54
N THR A 18 2.02 -8.17 -12.63
CA THR A 18 1.35 -8.82 -11.50
C THR A 18 2.14 -10.00 -10.90
N GLU A 19 2.98 -10.66 -11.71
CA GLU A 19 3.86 -11.73 -11.23
C GLU A 19 4.96 -11.24 -10.30
N LYS A 20 5.19 -9.93 -10.23
CA LYS A 20 6.18 -9.30 -9.37
C LYS A 20 5.62 -8.79 -8.04
N ILE A 21 4.33 -8.99 -7.81
CA ILE A 21 3.69 -8.65 -6.53
C ILE A 21 4.26 -9.53 -5.42
N ILE A 22 4.66 -8.91 -4.32
CA ILE A 22 5.12 -9.62 -3.13
C ILE A 22 3.92 -10.08 -2.31
N SER A 23 2.99 -9.16 -2.04
CA SER A 23 1.77 -9.44 -1.27
C SER A 23 0.80 -8.25 -1.37
N ALA A 24 -0.44 -8.46 -0.95
CA ALA A 24 -1.46 -7.40 -0.91
C ALA A 24 -2.25 -7.46 0.40
N HIS A 25 -2.53 -6.30 0.98
CA HIS A 25 -3.12 -6.20 2.31
C HIS A 25 -4.14 -5.07 2.42
N HIS A 26 -5.13 -5.28 3.27
CA HIS A 26 -5.91 -4.21 3.87
C HIS A 26 -5.23 -3.77 5.16
N CYS A 27 -5.20 -2.47 5.44
CA CYS A 27 -4.67 -1.94 6.69
C CYS A 27 -5.67 -0.95 7.31
N HIS A 28 -6.17 -1.28 8.49
CA HIS A 28 -7.13 -0.48 9.24
C HIS A 28 -6.48 0.46 10.27
N CYS A 29 -5.16 0.61 10.28
CA CYS A 29 -4.51 1.51 11.23
C CYS A 29 -5.01 2.95 11.05
N LYS A 30 -4.91 3.75 12.13
CA LYS A 30 -5.42 5.12 12.10
C LYS A 30 -4.72 6.00 11.06
N ASP A 31 -3.43 5.77 10.84
CA ASP A 31 -2.69 6.50 9.80
C ASP A 31 -3.20 6.18 8.40
N CYS A 32 -3.54 4.93 8.13
CA CYS A 32 -4.16 4.53 6.86
C CYS A 32 -5.56 5.12 6.71
N GLN A 33 -6.37 5.13 7.78
CA GLN A 33 -7.68 5.77 7.78
C GLN A 33 -7.57 7.25 7.44
N ARG A 34 -6.65 7.97 8.10
CA ARG A 34 -6.44 9.40 7.85
C ARG A 34 -5.91 9.68 6.45
N SER A 35 -4.99 8.87 5.95
CA SER A 35 -4.40 9.10 4.63
C SER A 35 -5.37 8.82 3.48
N THR A 36 -6.36 7.95 3.67
CA THR A 36 -7.35 7.61 2.65
C THR A 36 -8.68 8.34 2.83
N GLY A 37 -8.97 8.82 4.05
CA GLY A 37 -10.29 9.33 4.40
C GLY A 37 -11.35 8.23 4.45
N SER A 38 -10.95 6.96 4.59
CA SER A 38 -11.83 5.80 4.65
C SER A 38 -11.46 4.91 5.83
N GLY A 39 -12.09 3.75 5.96
CA GLY A 39 -11.86 2.81 7.06
C GLY A 39 -10.59 2.00 6.95
N LYS A 40 -9.96 1.98 5.78
CA LYS A 40 -8.72 1.25 5.51
C LYS A 40 -7.98 1.78 4.30
N ALA A 41 -6.72 1.37 4.16
CA ALA A 41 -6.00 1.42 2.91
C ALA A 41 -5.88 -0.02 2.36
N THR A 42 -5.97 -0.17 1.05
CA THR A 42 -5.66 -1.43 0.35
C THR A 42 -4.37 -1.21 -0.40
N ILE A 43 -3.36 -2.00 -0.08
CA ILE A 43 -1.98 -1.77 -0.52
C ILE A 43 -1.38 -3.03 -1.14
N ILE A 44 -0.60 -2.83 -2.20
CA ILE A 44 0.14 -3.88 -2.90
C ILE A 44 1.63 -3.64 -2.64
N TYR A 45 2.31 -4.66 -2.11
CA TYR A 45 3.75 -4.63 -1.89
C TYR A 45 4.47 -5.07 -3.15
N ILE A 46 5.39 -4.25 -3.62
CA ILE A 46 6.22 -4.54 -4.79
C ILE A 46 7.61 -3.93 -4.60
N ALA A 47 8.63 -4.57 -5.20
CA ALA A 47 9.97 -3.99 -5.23
C ALA A 47 10.01 -2.78 -6.18
N ASN A 48 10.70 -1.72 -5.78
CA ASN A 48 10.81 -0.50 -6.59
C ASN A 48 11.34 -0.77 -8.01
N LYS A 49 12.27 -1.71 -8.15
CA LYS A 49 12.84 -2.08 -9.47
C LYS A 49 11.83 -2.65 -10.44
N ASN A 50 10.70 -3.15 -9.95
CA ASN A 50 9.63 -3.76 -10.75
C ASN A 50 8.49 -2.80 -11.06
N LEU A 51 8.62 -1.54 -10.62
CA LEU A 51 7.62 -0.49 -10.83
C LEU A 51 8.17 0.56 -11.77
N LYS A 52 7.47 0.81 -12.87
CA LYS A 52 7.74 1.95 -13.74
C LYS A 52 6.80 3.08 -13.38
N LEU A 53 7.35 4.19 -12.90
CA LEU A 53 6.61 5.37 -12.50
C LEU A 53 6.93 6.52 -13.45
N ASN A 54 5.90 7.16 -13.97
CA ASN A 54 5.98 8.40 -14.75
C ASN A 54 5.34 9.54 -13.96
N GLY A 55 5.98 10.70 -13.98
CA GLY A 55 5.57 11.86 -13.20
C GLY A 55 6.18 11.86 -11.81
N GLU A 56 5.94 12.93 -11.07
CA GLU A 56 6.53 13.18 -9.76
C GLU A 56 5.46 13.15 -8.67
N LEU A 57 5.78 12.50 -7.57
CA LEU A 57 4.98 12.49 -6.35
C LEU A 57 5.60 13.41 -5.32
N LYS A 58 4.77 14.12 -4.58
CA LYS A 58 5.15 14.78 -3.35
C LYS A 58 4.93 13.82 -2.18
N PHE A 59 5.82 13.84 -1.19
CA PHE A 59 5.76 12.90 -0.07
C PHE A 59 5.58 13.61 1.26
N TYR A 60 4.75 13.01 2.12
CA TYR A 60 4.64 13.36 3.52
C TYR A 60 5.05 12.15 4.37
N GLY A 61 6.02 12.34 5.27
CA GLY A 61 6.55 11.28 6.12
C GLY A 61 5.99 11.35 7.54
N LYS A 62 5.57 10.20 8.06
CA LYS A 62 5.15 10.06 9.45
C LYS A 62 5.67 8.76 10.03
N LYS A 63 6.19 8.82 11.27
CA LYS A 63 6.59 7.62 12.00
C LYS A 63 5.36 6.81 12.38
N GLY A 64 5.32 5.55 11.95
CA GLY A 64 4.25 4.63 12.25
C GLY A 64 4.47 3.87 13.57
N THR A 65 3.52 3.01 13.92
CA THR A 65 3.54 2.22 15.16
C THR A 65 4.70 1.22 15.22
N THR A 66 5.25 0.81 14.06
CA THR A 66 6.41 -0.09 13.99
C THR A 66 7.75 0.62 14.23
N GLY A 67 7.73 1.96 14.36
CA GLY A 67 8.94 2.77 14.47
C GLY A 67 9.52 3.21 13.11
N MET A 68 9.08 2.62 12.01
CA MET A 68 9.48 3.06 10.67
C MET A 68 8.72 4.30 10.24
N THR A 69 9.38 5.17 9.49
CA THR A 69 8.75 6.35 8.90
C THR A 69 8.17 5.98 7.53
N VAL A 70 6.86 6.09 7.40
CA VAL A 70 6.17 5.85 6.15
C VAL A 70 6.08 7.15 5.37
N LYS A 71 6.66 7.15 4.18
CA LYS A 71 6.59 8.25 3.21
C LYS A 71 5.41 8.02 2.29
N ARG A 72 4.37 8.84 2.40
CA ARG A 72 3.15 8.73 1.58
C ARG A 72 3.22 9.71 0.42
N GLY A 73 3.18 9.16 -0.80
CA GLY A 73 3.30 9.89 -2.04
C GLY A 73 1.93 10.22 -2.63
N PHE A 74 1.78 11.46 -3.06
CA PHE A 74 0.56 11.95 -3.68
C PHE A 74 0.87 12.87 -4.86
N CYS A 75 -0.06 12.95 -5.80
CA CYS A 75 0.04 13.87 -6.92
C CYS A 75 -0.16 15.31 -6.42
N GLU A 76 0.80 16.18 -6.64
CA GLU A 76 0.73 17.57 -6.21
C GLU A 76 -0.40 18.35 -6.90
N ASN A 77 -0.76 17.95 -8.12
CA ASN A 77 -1.80 18.63 -8.89
C ASN A 77 -3.23 18.24 -8.45
N CYS A 78 -3.51 16.93 -8.30
CA CYS A 78 -4.87 16.46 -7.99
C CYS A 78 -5.05 15.91 -6.57
N GLY A 79 -3.97 15.74 -5.81
CA GLY A 79 -4.01 15.27 -4.43
C GLY A 79 -4.19 13.75 -4.27
N SER A 80 -4.30 12.97 -5.33
CA SER A 80 -4.47 11.51 -5.24
C SER A 80 -3.28 10.88 -4.52
N GLY A 81 -3.54 10.10 -3.46
CA GLY A 81 -2.53 9.25 -2.84
C GLY A 81 -2.27 8.03 -3.71
N VAL A 82 -1.04 7.89 -4.23
CA VAL A 82 -0.71 6.87 -5.24
C VAL A 82 0.06 5.71 -4.63
N MET A 83 1.11 6.00 -3.89
CA MET A 83 1.95 4.98 -3.27
C MET A 83 2.69 5.54 -2.06
N SER A 84 3.23 4.62 -1.26
CA SER A 84 4.08 4.96 -0.13
C SER A 84 5.27 4.01 -0.06
N TYR A 85 6.22 4.32 0.79
CA TYR A 85 7.32 3.42 1.10
C TYR A 85 7.83 3.70 2.52
N PRO A 86 8.38 2.68 3.20
CA PRO A 86 9.06 2.90 4.46
C PRO A 86 10.45 3.48 4.17
N ARG A 87 10.78 4.60 4.80
CA ARG A 87 12.08 5.27 4.59
C ARG A 87 13.25 4.33 4.87
N GLU A 88 13.11 3.45 5.84
CA GLU A 88 14.13 2.49 6.28
C GLU A 88 14.30 1.31 5.32
N ILE A 89 13.34 1.09 4.40
CA ILE A 89 13.39 0.06 3.36
C ILE A 89 13.04 0.71 2.01
N PRO A 90 13.95 1.53 1.45
CA PRO A 90 13.64 2.35 0.27
C PRO A 90 13.43 1.54 -1.03
N LEU A 91 13.77 0.26 -1.04
CA LEU A 91 13.52 -0.63 -2.18
C LEU A 91 12.10 -1.17 -2.25
N LEU A 92 11.29 -0.99 -1.20
CA LEU A 92 9.92 -1.46 -1.12
C LEU A 92 8.95 -0.34 -1.52
N ARG A 93 7.85 -0.71 -2.19
CA ARG A 93 6.74 0.20 -2.51
C ARG A 93 5.42 -0.41 -2.08
N PHE A 94 4.54 0.46 -1.57
CA PHE A 94 3.15 0.14 -1.23
C PHE A 94 2.25 0.90 -2.18
N ILE A 95 1.74 0.23 -3.22
CA ILE A 95 0.84 0.85 -4.19
C ILE A 95 -0.57 0.89 -3.61
N LYS A 96 -1.25 2.02 -3.71
CA LYS A 96 -2.66 2.15 -3.35
C LYS A 96 -3.50 1.45 -4.43
N ALA A 97 -4.13 0.35 -4.08
CA ALA A 97 -4.83 -0.52 -5.05
C ALA A 97 -5.95 0.20 -5.80
N GLY A 98 -6.61 1.17 -5.15
CA GLY A 98 -7.68 1.96 -5.78
C GLY A 98 -7.21 2.86 -6.93
N THR A 99 -5.90 3.08 -7.10
CA THR A 99 -5.36 3.86 -8.23
C THR A 99 -5.09 3.00 -9.47
N LEU A 100 -5.24 1.68 -9.39
CA LEU A 100 -5.19 0.81 -10.56
C LEU A 100 -6.37 1.09 -11.49
N ASP A 101 -6.13 1.05 -12.79
CA ASP A 101 -7.19 1.21 -13.79
C ASP A 101 -8.23 0.08 -13.69
N ASP A 102 -7.76 -1.14 -13.42
CA ASP A 102 -8.59 -2.31 -13.12
C ASP A 102 -7.92 -3.11 -12.00
N SER A 103 -8.60 -3.25 -10.87
CA SER A 103 -8.17 -4.03 -9.73
C SER A 103 -9.03 -5.27 -9.46
N SER A 104 -9.91 -5.64 -10.39
CA SER A 104 -10.84 -6.76 -10.24
C SER A 104 -10.14 -8.12 -10.02
N TRP A 105 -8.91 -8.26 -10.51
CA TRP A 105 -8.07 -9.44 -10.36
C TRP A 105 -7.37 -9.56 -9.01
N LEU A 106 -7.36 -8.48 -8.21
CA LEU A 106 -6.55 -8.41 -6.98
C LEU A 106 -7.08 -9.36 -5.91
N LYS A 107 -6.19 -10.17 -5.36
CA LYS A 107 -6.45 -11.00 -4.19
C LYS A 107 -5.73 -10.40 -2.99
N ILE A 108 -6.43 -10.33 -1.86
CA ILE A 108 -5.89 -9.79 -0.61
C ILE A 108 -5.42 -10.95 0.25
N ASP A 109 -4.15 -10.92 0.64
CA ASP A 109 -3.52 -11.98 1.44
C ASP A 109 -3.90 -11.90 2.91
N SER A 110 -3.96 -10.69 3.46
CA SER A 110 -4.29 -10.49 4.87
C SER A 110 -4.75 -9.07 5.17
N THR A 111 -5.31 -8.91 6.38
CA THR A 111 -5.78 -7.62 6.91
C THR A 111 -4.99 -7.29 8.18
N PHE A 112 -4.44 -6.08 8.23
CA PHE A 112 -3.66 -5.57 9.36
C PHE A 112 -4.49 -4.62 10.22
N PHE A 113 -4.18 -4.55 11.51
CA PHE A 113 -4.77 -3.61 12.46
C PHE A 113 -6.29 -3.73 12.57
N THR A 114 -6.80 -4.95 12.61
CA THR A 114 -8.25 -5.18 12.77
C THR A 114 -8.79 -4.59 14.08
N LYS A 115 -7.94 -4.45 15.12
CA LYS A 115 -8.33 -3.78 16.38
C LYS A 115 -8.75 -2.32 16.21
N SER A 116 -8.31 -1.68 15.13
CA SER A 116 -8.64 -0.27 14.80
C SER A 116 -9.77 -0.17 13.79
N ALA A 117 -10.26 -1.30 13.25
CA ALA A 117 -11.34 -1.32 12.26
C ALA A 117 -12.64 -0.75 12.84
N ARG A 118 -13.44 -0.14 11.97
CA ARG A 118 -14.73 0.41 12.32
C ARG A 118 -15.85 -0.47 11.80
N ASP A 119 -17.00 -0.45 12.49
CA ASP A 119 -18.16 -1.28 12.12
C ASP A 119 -18.67 -0.97 10.71
N TRP A 120 -18.57 0.28 10.28
CA TRP A 120 -19.00 0.69 8.95
C TRP A 120 -18.02 0.29 7.83
N ASP A 121 -16.83 -0.25 8.17
CA ASP A 121 -15.86 -0.86 7.26
C ASP A 121 -15.18 -2.04 7.98
N ALA A 122 -15.99 -3.03 8.32
CA ALA A 122 -15.52 -4.19 9.07
C ALA A 122 -14.59 -5.07 8.22
N PRO A 123 -13.56 -5.69 8.83
CA PRO A 123 -12.70 -6.63 8.10
C PRO A 123 -13.47 -7.87 7.66
N ASN A 124 -13.09 -8.40 6.50
CA ASN A 124 -13.57 -9.70 6.03
C ASN A 124 -12.85 -10.80 6.82
N GLU A 125 -13.59 -11.56 7.63
CA GLU A 125 -13.04 -12.63 8.47
C GLU A 125 -12.61 -13.88 7.67
N ASP A 126 -13.03 -14.01 6.42
CA ASP A 126 -12.57 -15.06 5.51
C ASP A 126 -11.13 -14.84 5.03
N ILE A 127 -10.59 -13.67 5.23
CA ILE A 127 -9.19 -13.32 4.96
C ILE A 127 -8.43 -13.34 6.28
N LYS A 128 -7.17 -13.79 6.26
CA LYS A 128 -6.34 -13.82 7.45
C LYS A 128 -6.25 -12.41 8.08
N CYS A 129 -6.57 -12.31 9.37
CA CYS A 129 -6.60 -11.06 10.12
C CYS A 129 -5.53 -11.03 11.19
N TYR A 130 -4.91 -9.87 11.35
CA TYR A 130 -3.99 -9.56 12.46
C TYR A 130 -4.52 -8.36 13.23
N GLU A 131 -4.51 -8.42 14.56
CA GLU A 131 -4.97 -7.31 15.41
C GLU A 131 -4.10 -6.07 15.27
N GLY A 132 -2.79 -6.24 15.05
CA GLY A 132 -1.83 -5.19 14.76
C GLY A 132 -1.07 -5.48 13.47
N ASN A 133 0.23 -5.21 13.46
CA ASN A 133 1.11 -5.74 12.42
C ASN A 133 1.34 -7.24 12.65
N PRO A 134 1.50 -8.03 11.58
CA PRO A 134 2.06 -9.37 11.72
C PRO A 134 3.47 -9.29 12.30
N ASP A 135 3.99 -10.42 12.78
CA ASP A 135 5.35 -10.50 13.31
C ASP A 135 6.33 -9.84 12.34
N ILE A 136 6.90 -8.73 12.78
CA ILE A 136 7.81 -7.90 11.98
C ILE A 136 8.97 -8.73 11.44
N MET A 137 9.52 -9.63 12.25
CA MET A 137 10.68 -10.44 11.83
C MET A 137 10.32 -11.39 10.68
N THR A 138 9.18 -12.05 10.74
CA THR A 138 8.73 -12.97 9.68
C THR A 138 8.37 -12.19 8.42
N ASN A 139 7.64 -11.10 8.57
CA ASN A 139 7.19 -10.28 7.44
C ASN A 139 8.37 -9.59 6.75
N ILE A 140 9.29 -9.00 7.52
CA ILE A 140 10.48 -8.33 6.98
C ILE A 140 11.37 -9.32 6.23
N LYS A 141 11.60 -10.52 6.78
CA LYS A 141 12.42 -11.53 6.10
C LYS A 141 11.85 -11.92 4.73
N SER A 142 10.54 -12.14 4.65
CA SER A 142 9.90 -12.49 3.38
C SER A 142 9.95 -11.34 2.37
N VAL A 143 9.77 -10.11 2.84
CA VAL A 143 9.86 -8.91 2.00
C VAL A 143 11.29 -8.70 1.49
N ILE A 144 12.29 -8.74 2.38
CA ILE A 144 13.71 -8.56 2.00
C ILE A 144 14.14 -9.62 1.00
N LYS A 145 13.73 -10.88 1.19
CA LYS A 145 14.03 -11.97 0.26
C LYS A 145 13.46 -11.72 -1.14
N ALA A 146 12.35 -11.01 -1.25
CA ALA A 146 11.68 -10.70 -2.51
C ALA A 146 12.25 -9.43 -3.21
N LEU A 147 13.02 -8.60 -2.50
CA LEU A 147 13.65 -7.39 -3.04
C LEU A 147 14.96 -7.69 -3.78
#